data_4c0839f71aefd2214d0ba873dc8d6c39
#
_entry.id   4c0839f71aefd2214d0ba873dc8d6c39
#
_cell.length_a   1.000
_cell.length_b   1.000
_cell.length_c   1.000
_cell.angle_alpha   90.00
_cell.angle_beta   90.00
_cell.angle_gamma   90.00
#
_symmetry.space_group_name_H-M   'P 1'
#
loop_
_entity.id
_entity.type
_entity.pdbx_description
1 polymer ?
#
loop_
_entity_poly.entity_id
_entity_poly.type
_entity_poly.pdbx_seq_one_letter_code
_entity_poly.pdbx_strand_id
1 'polypeptide(L)'
;VTDTAIADPQASADGASVGAARSRTFARRARNGGISLLWALAGVGLVIVMWELVKLLGNFIPLPLNTSDMTMPHVWTMFAAMGEPEVRGSETTVLDAVISATFRSLLLAFGGFLIGVAVGLLLAVIMQRFLFAERGLLPFVIASQTVPLIALAPLIVGIGNQIEIGPIKWTTTYSVMFIAAYLAFFPLSVGALRGLQAPTPTSLELMRSYAATPNQTVRKLRFPSSIPYIVPALKVSAAASVVGTVVAEISTGVRGGIGRLLIEYARQITSQPAKVYVAVFGAIALGLVVAALVTALDVYLTRNLPKEKSA
;
A
#
# COMPACT_ATOMS: atom_id res chain seq x y z
N VAL A 1 5.70 -3.35 -71.27
CA VAL A 1 5.15 -4.35 -70.36
C VAL A 1 4.87 -3.59 -69.07
N THR A 2 3.63 -3.18 -68.87
CA THR A 2 3.14 -2.45 -67.72
C THR A 2 2.69 -3.48 -66.68
N ASP A 3 3.43 -3.56 -65.59
CA ASP A 3 3.10 -4.38 -64.43
C ASP A 3 2.10 -3.62 -63.55
N THR A 4 0.82 -3.99 -63.66
CA THR A 4 -0.27 -3.43 -62.86
C THR A 4 -0.35 -4.27 -61.61
N ALA A 5 0.26 -3.81 -60.49
CA ALA A 5 0.12 -4.41 -59.17
C ALA A 5 -1.36 -4.36 -58.75
N ILE A 6 -2.03 -5.52 -58.78
CA ILE A 6 -3.38 -5.70 -58.26
C ILE A 6 -3.29 -5.63 -56.73
N ALA A 7 -3.76 -4.52 -56.15
CA ALA A 7 -3.88 -4.38 -54.73
C ALA A 7 -4.86 -5.43 -54.16
N ASP A 8 -4.40 -6.25 -53.24
CA ASP A 8 -5.18 -7.29 -52.59
C ASP A 8 -6.29 -6.67 -51.69
N PRO A 9 -7.59 -6.84 -52.07
CA PRO A 9 -8.71 -6.26 -51.29
C PRO A 9 -8.85 -6.87 -49.86
N GLN A 10 -8.25 -8.03 -49.62
CA GLN A 10 -8.34 -8.70 -48.32
C GLN A 10 -7.44 -8.04 -47.29
N ALA A 11 -6.28 -7.49 -47.64
CA ALA A 11 -5.39 -6.77 -46.74
C ALA A 11 -5.98 -5.48 -46.17
N SER A 12 -6.85 -4.81 -46.96
CA SER A 12 -7.56 -3.59 -46.51
C SER A 12 -8.72 -3.90 -45.53
N ALA A 13 -9.39 -5.03 -45.72
CA ALA A 13 -10.50 -5.47 -44.87
C ALA A 13 -10.00 -5.95 -43.49
N ASP A 14 -8.85 -6.62 -43.44
CA ASP A 14 -8.24 -7.07 -42.20
C ASP A 14 -7.72 -5.89 -41.35
N GLY A 15 -7.12 -4.87 -41.94
CA GLY A 15 -6.71 -3.66 -41.26
C GLY A 15 -7.87 -2.89 -40.61
N ALA A 16 -9.01 -2.81 -41.29
CA ALA A 16 -10.22 -2.15 -40.79
C ALA A 16 -10.87 -2.95 -39.63
N SER A 17 -10.87 -4.29 -39.72
CA SER A 17 -11.41 -5.15 -38.65
C SER A 17 -10.58 -5.12 -37.35
N VAL A 18 -9.27 -5.09 -37.46
CA VAL A 18 -8.34 -4.98 -36.34
C VAL A 18 -8.44 -3.60 -35.67
N GLY A 19 -8.60 -2.52 -36.45
CA GLY A 19 -8.83 -1.16 -35.96
C GLY A 19 -10.16 -1.04 -35.20
N ALA A 20 -11.23 -1.59 -35.75
CA ALA A 20 -12.56 -1.60 -35.11
C ALA A 20 -12.60 -2.47 -33.84
N ALA A 21 -11.87 -3.57 -33.78
CA ALA A 21 -11.73 -4.39 -32.58
C ALA A 21 -10.93 -3.69 -31.47
N ARG A 22 -9.86 -2.97 -31.83
CA ARG A 22 -9.07 -2.16 -30.88
C ARG A 22 -9.86 -0.99 -30.29
N SER A 23 -10.63 -0.28 -31.13
CA SER A 23 -11.48 0.83 -30.68
C SER A 23 -12.61 0.36 -29.74
N ARG A 24 -13.22 -0.78 -30.02
CA ARG A 24 -14.27 -1.39 -29.18
C ARG A 24 -13.72 -1.85 -27.84
N THR A 25 -12.51 -2.40 -27.79
CA THR A 25 -11.85 -2.81 -26.52
C THR A 25 -11.43 -1.60 -25.69
N PHE A 26 -10.97 -0.52 -26.33
CA PHE A 26 -10.65 0.74 -25.63
C PHE A 26 -11.90 1.41 -25.07
N ALA A 27 -12.97 1.53 -25.87
CA ALA A 27 -14.25 2.09 -25.43
C ALA A 27 -14.89 1.27 -24.28
N ARG A 28 -14.78 -0.06 -24.32
CA ARG A 28 -15.24 -0.95 -23.23
C ARG A 28 -14.44 -0.76 -21.96
N ARG A 29 -13.11 -0.62 -22.06
CA ARG A 29 -12.24 -0.34 -20.90
C ARG A 29 -12.52 1.04 -20.29
N ALA A 30 -12.67 2.07 -21.13
CA ALA A 30 -13.02 3.42 -20.68
C ALA A 30 -14.39 3.45 -19.98
N ARG A 31 -15.40 2.77 -20.55
CA ARG A 31 -16.73 2.65 -19.95
C ARG A 31 -16.71 1.90 -18.63
N ASN A 32 -15.98 0.78 -18.53
CA ASN A 32 -15.87 0.03 -17.29
C ASN A 32 -15.09 0.82 -16.21
N GLY A 33 -14.05 1.58 -16.60
CA GLY A 33 -13.36 2.50 -15.70
C GLY A 33 -14.28 3.63 -15.22
N GLY A 34 -15.09 4.21 -16.10
CA GLY A 34 -16.09 5.21 -15.73
C GLY A 34 -17.15 4.70 -14.76
N ILE A 35 -17.67 3.49 -15.02
CA ILE A 35 -18.64 2.83 -14.13
C ILE A 35 -18.01 2.52 -12.76
N SER A 36 -16.77 2.05 -12.72
CA SER A 36 -16.04 1.81 -11.47
C SER A 36 -15.84 3.11 -10.67
N LEU A 37 -15.51 4.21 -11.34
CA LEU A 37 -15.39 5.52 -10.71
C LEU A 37 -16.73 6.02 -10.14
N LEU A 38 -17.83 5.84 -10.91
CA LEU A 38 -19.18 6.19 -10.43
C LEU A 38 -19.57 5.40 -9.17
N TRP A 39 -19.28 4.09 -9.13
CA TRP A 39 -19.52 3.28 -7.94
C TRP A 39 -18.66 3.71 -6.76
N ALA A 40 -17.39 4.09 -6.98
CA ALA A 40 -16.52 4.61 -5.94
C ALA A 40 -17.05 5.95 -5.39
N LEU A 41 -17.45 6.87 -6.27
CA LEU A 41 -18.06 8.15 -5.88
C LEU A 41 -19.40 7.96 -5.16
N ALA A 42 -20.23 7.02 -5.62
CA ALA A 42 -21.48 6.67 -4.94
C ALA A 42 -21.23 6.10 -3.54
N GLY A 43 -20.19 5.27 -3.37
CA GLY A 43 -19.76 4.75 -2.07
C GLY A 43 -19.32 5.87 -1.11
N VAL A 44 -18.48 6.79 -1.58
CA VAL A 44 -18.07 7.97 -0.78
C VAL A 44 -19.28 8.85 -0.46
N GLY A 45 -20.16 9.11 -1.43
CA GLY A 45 -21.38 9.88 -1.22
C GLY A 45 -22.29 9.22 -0.18
N LEU A 46 -22.43 7.89 -0.22
CA LEU A 46 -23.22 7.14 0.76
C LEU A 46 -22.64 7.31 2.19
N VAL A 47 -21.32 7.25 2.34
CA VAL A 47 -20.66 7.46 3.64
C VAL A 47 -20.93 8.88 4.17
N ILE A 48 -20.83 9.89 3.31
CA ILE A 48 -21.13 11.29 3.66
C ILE A 48 -22.59 11.43 4.09
N VAL A 49 -23.53 10.87 3.31
CA VAL A 49 -24.96 10.91 3.64
C VAL A 49 -25.25 10.19 4.95
N MET A 50 -24.65 9.00 5.18
CA MET A 50 -24.78 8.30 6.45
C MET A 50 -24.25 9.11 7.63
N TRP A 51 -23.09 9.78 7.46
CA TRP A 51 -22.52 10.65 8.49
C TRP A 51 -23.48 11.78 8.88
N GLU A 52 -23.99 12.54 7.90
CA GLU A 52 -24.91 13.63 8.14
C GLU A 52 -26.27 13.13 8.68
N LEU A 53 -26.74 11.97 8.21
CA LEU A 53 -27.97 11.37 8.70
C LEU A 53 -27.87 10.95 10.18
N VAL A 54 -26.78 10.31 10.59
CA VAL A 54 -26.55 9.94 12.00
C VAL A 54 -26.49 11.19 12.86
N LYS A 55 -25.84 12.24 12.40
CA LYS A 55 -25.79 13.54 13.09
C LYS A 55 -27.18 14.17 13.21
N LEU A 56 -27.97 14.15 12.14
CA LEU A 56 -29.34 14.68 12.14
C LEU A 56 -30.24 13.89 13.11
N LEU A 57 -30.17 12.57 13.06
CA LEU A 57 -30.95 11.69 13.96
C LEU A 57 -30.59 11.91 15.43
N GLY A 58 -29.33 12.16 15.74
CA GLY A 58 -28.88 12.45 17.10
C GLY A 58 -29.47 13.72 17.72
N ASN A 59 -29.98 14.64 16.88
CA ASN A 59 -30.70 15.82 17.35
C ASN A 59 -32.17 15.52 17.75
N PHE A 60 -32.74 14.42 17.24
CA PHE A 60 -34.16 14.06 17.46
C PHE A 60 -34.32 12.85 18.40
N ILE A 61 -33.33 11.96 18.42
CA ILE A 61 -33.36 10.72 19.18
C ILE A 61 -32.13 10.70 20.08
N PRO A 62 -32.24 10.42 21.39
CA PRO A 62 -31.09 10.25 22.27
C PRO A 62 -30.32 9.00 21.85
N LEU A 63 -29.38 9.15 20.91
CA LEU A 63 -28.46 8.09 20.50
C LEU A 63 -27.39 7.90 21.60
N PRO A 64 -26.86 6.68 21.78
CA PRO A 64 -25.75 6.43 22.71
C PRO A 64 -24.44 7.08 22.24
N LEU A 65 -24.47 7.82 21.14
CA LEU A 65 -23.33 8.54 20.53
C LEU A 65 -23.51 10.06 20.71
N ASN A 66 -22.44 10.72 21.07
CA ASN A 66 -22.43 12.18 21.13
C ASN A 66 -22.29 12.73 19.70
N THR A 67 -23.39 13.29 19.14
CA THR A 67 -23.47 13.83 17.78
C THR A 67 -23.21 15.34 17.73
N SER A 68 -22.72 15.94 18.83
CA SER A 68 -22.38 17.36 18.87
C SER A 68 -21.28 17.71 17.86
N ASP A 69 -21.19 18.99 17.47
CA ASP A 69 -20.16 19.50 16.55
C ASP A 69 -18.72 19.25 17.04
N MET A 70 -18.53 19.07 18.35
CA MET A 70 -17.24 18.73 18.93
C MET A 70 -16.80 17.30 18.58
N THR A 71 -17.74 16.36 18.46
CA THR A 71 -17.45 14.95 18.22
C THR A 71 -17.68 14.55 16.76
N MET A 72 -18.73 15.12 16.16
CA MET A 72 -19.14 14.88 14.77
C MET A 72 -19.35 16.22 14.05
N PRO A 73 -18.29 16.93 13.64
CA PRO A 73 -18.43 18.14 12.84
C PRO A 73 -19.08 17.80 11.49
N HIS A 74 -19.78 18.76 10.91
CA HIS A 74 -20.33 18.60 9.57
C HIS A 74 -19.23 18.44 8.53
N VAL A 75 -19.49 17.66 7.47
CA VAL A 75 -18.49 17.40 6.43
C VAL A 75 -18.00 18.71 5.78
N TRP A 76 -18.87 19.69 5.55
CA TRP A 76 -18.45 20.99 5.00
C TRP A 76 -17.54 21.78 5.94
N THR A 77 -17.71 21.67 7.28
CA THR A 77 -16.81 22.31 8.25
C THR A 77 -15.43 21.67 8.25
N MET A 78 -15.34 20.35 8.01
CA MET A 78 -14.06 19.66 7.83
C MET A 78 -13.31 20.20 6.60
N PHE A 79 -14.01 20.42 5.47
CA PHE A 79 -13.40 21.02 4.29
C PHE A 79 -13.05 22.50 4.49
N ALA A 80 -13.89 23.27 5.18
CA ALA A 80 -13.57 24.67 5.51
C ALA A 80 -12.31 24.78 6.37
N ALA A 81 -12.12 23.86 7.33
CA ALA A 81 -10.95 23.82 8.20
C ALA A 81 -9.63 23.64 7.45
N MET A 82 -9.63 23.12 6.21
CA MET A 82 -8.42 23.00 5.39
C MET A 82 -7.78 24.36 5.10
N GLY A 83 -8.59 25.42 4.95
CA GLY A 83 -8.10 26.77 4.70
C GLY A 83 -7.77 27.58 5.96
N GLU A 84 -8.04 27.04 7.16
CA GLU A 84 -7.71 27.73 8.40
C GLU A 84 -6.19 27.73 8.66
N PRO A 85 -5.66 28.73 9.41
CA PRO A 85 -4.28 28.70 9.86
C PRO A 85 -4.01 27.48 10.75
N GLU A 86 -2.87 26.82 10.58
CA GLU A 86 -2.46 25.68 11.41
C GLU A 86 -2.43 26.06 12.89
N VAL A 87 -1.75 27.17 13.18
CA VAL A 87 -1.70 27.81 14.50
C VAL A 87 -2.13 29.26 14.37
N ARG A 88 -2.74 29.84 15.41
CA ARG A 88 -3.13 31.26 15.41
C ARG A 88 -1.94 32.15 15.07
N GLY A 89 -2.06 32.91 13.97
CA GLY A 89 -1.01 33.80 13.49
C GLY A 89 0.04 33.15 12.58
N SER A 90 -0.13 31.89 12.21
CA SER A 90 0.70 31.21 11.20
C SER A 90 0.21 31.54 9.79
N GLU A 91 1.16 31.70 8.85
CA GLU A 91 0.86 31.79 7.42
C GLU A 91 0.57 30.40 6.79
N THR A 92 0.99 29.30 7.46
CA THR A 92 0.73 27.95 6.99
C THR A 92 -0.70 27.53 7.27
N THR A 93 -1.38 26.97 6.26
CA THR A 93 -2.73 26.44 6.41
C THR A 93 -2.69 25.01 6.95
N VAL A 94 -3.81 24.54 7.50
CA VAL A 94 -4.00 23.14 7.92
C VAL A 94 -3.76 22.19 6.74
N LEU A 95 -4.17 22.58 5.53
CA LEU A 95 -3.95 21.77 4.33
C LEU A 95 -2.46 21.63 4.02
N ASP A 96 -1.69 22.71 4.09
CA ASP A 96 -0.24 22.68 3.84
C ASP A 96 0.48 21.78 4.87
N ALA A 97 0.09 21.88 6.14
CA ALA A 97 0.61 21.05 7.21
C ALA A 97 0.28 19.56 6.95
N VAL A 98 -0.95 19.25 6.56
CA VAL A 98 -1.38 17.87 6.26
C VAL A 98 -0.68 17.32 5.02
N ILE A 99 -0.53 18.11 3.94
CA ILE A 99 0.20 17.68 2.74
C ILE A 99 1.66 17.38 3.06
N SER A 100 2.35 18.29 3.76
CA SER A 100 3.76 18.10 4.12
C SER A 100 3.97 16.90 5.04
N ALA A 101 3.08 16.71 6.03
CA ALA A 101 3.11 15.58 6.93
C ALA A 101 2.83 14.24 6.21
N THR A 102 1.84 14.24 5.32
CA THR A 102 1.50 13.07 4.49
C THR A 102 2.67 12.68 3.58
N PHE A 103 3.30 13.65 2.94
CA PHE A 103 4.46 13.39 2.08
C PHE A 103 5.65 12.84 2.88
N ARG A 104 5.92 13.37 4.06
CA ARG A 104 6.97 12.85 4.94
C ARG A 104 6.68 11.41 5.37
N SER A 105 5.45 11.12 5.81
CA SER A 105 5.05 9.75 6.17
C SER A 105 5.12 8.81 4.98
N LEU A 106 4.82 9.28 3.75
CA LEU A 106 4.98 8.51 2.52
C LEU A 106 6.44 8.09 2.30
N LEU A 107 7.39 9.01 2.49
CA LEU A 107 8.82 8.70 2.35
C LEU A 107 9.28 7.67 3.39
N LEU A 108 8.83 7.79 4.65
CA LEU A 108 9.15 6.85 5.72
C LEU A 108 8.55 5.46 5.46
N ALA A 109 7.28 5.43 5.05
CA ALA A 109 6.59 4.19 4.68
C ALA A 109 7.29 3.50 3.50
N PHE A 110 7.67 4.26 2.48
CA PHE A 110 8.38 3.74 1.31
C PHE A 110 9.76 3.19 1.68
N GLY A 111 10.53 3.91 2.50
CA GLY A 111 11.82 3.43 3.01
C GLY A 111 11.67 2.15 3.83
N GLY A 112 10.71 2.11 4.75
CA GLY A 112 10.38 0.90 5.52
C GLY A 112 9.91 -0.25 4.64
N PHE A 113 9.06 0.03 3.64
CA PHE A 113 8.62 -0.95 2.66
C PHE A 113 9.79 -1.59 1.90
N LEU A 114 10.74 -0.78 1.39
CA LEU A 114 11.90 -1.31 0.67
C LEU A 114 12.77 -2.22 1.54
N ILE A 115 13.01 -1.82 2.80
CA ILE A 115 13.73 -2.66 3.77
C ILE A 115 12.95 -3.95 4.03
N GLY A 116 11.64 -3.86 4.28
CA GLY A 116 10.76 -5.01 4.50
C GLY A 116 10.73 -5.97 3.32
N VAL A 117 10.70 -5.42 2.09
CA VAL A 117 10.79 -6.21 0.84
C VAL A 117 12.13 -6.95 0.75
N ALA A 118 13.24 -6.27 0.99
CA ALA A 118 14.56 -6.88 0.93
C ALA A 118 14.69 -8.03 1.95
N VAL A 119 14.30 -7.78 3.21
CA VAL A 119 14.34 -8.78 4.28
C VAL A 119 13.37 -9.93 4.01
N GLY A 120 12.13 -9.64 3.60
CA GLY A 120 11.11 -10.64 3.31
C GLY A 120 11.49 -11.57 2.15
N LEU A 121 12.03 -11.02 1.06
CA LEU A 121 12.54 -11.82 -0.07
C LEU A 121 13.76 -12.66 0.32
N LEU A 122 14.69 -12.09 1.07
CA LEU A 122 15.87 -12.80 1.55
C LEU A 122 15.45 -14.00 2.42
N LEU A 123 14.54 -13.80 3.38
CA LEU A 123 14.02 -14.87 4.22
C LEU A 123 13.29 -15.93 3.41
N ALA A 124 12.48 -15.54 2.42
CA ALA A 124 11.78 -16.48 1.54
C ALA A 124 12.75 -17.36 0.74
N VAL A 125 13.84 -16.77 0.20
CA VAL A 125 14.87 -17.50 -0.55
C VAL A 125 15.64 -18.46 0.37
N ILE A 126 16.00 -18.01 1.59
CA ILE A 126 16.69 -18.86 2.57
C ILE A 126 15.81 -20.04 2.98
N MET A 127 14.55 -19.78 3.34
CA MET A 127 13.58 -20.82 3.72
C MET A 127 13.32 -21.80 2.56
N GLN A 128 13.19 -21.29 1.32
CA GLN A 128 13.01 -22.14 0.16
C GLN A 128 14.25 -23.02 -0.13
N ARG A 129 15.45 -22.50 0.15
CA ARG A 129 16.71 -23.22 -0.11
C ARG A 129 16.99 -24.31 0.90
N PHE A 130 16.66 -24.09 2.18
CA PHE A 130 16.98 -24.95 3.30
C PHE A 130 15.71 -25.33 4.07
N LEU A 131 15.32 -26.60 4.00
CA LEU A 131 14.14 -27.12 4.72
C LEU A 131 14.24 -26.90 6.25
N PHE A 132 15.45 -26.97 6.79
CA PHE A 132 15.71 -26.65 8.19
C PHE A 132 15.39 -25.20 8.50
N ALA A 133 15.78 -24.26 7.63
CA ALA A 133 15.48 -22.84 7.79
C ALA A 133 13.97 -22.58 7.68
N GLU A 134 13.26 -23.25 6.76
CA GLU A 134 11.81 -23.13 6.65
C GLU A 134 11.12 -23.57 7.95
N ARG A 135 11.42 -24.78 8.43
CA ARG A 135 10.80 -25.32 9.66
C ARG A 135 11.17 -24.52 10.91
N GLY A 136 12.37 -23.94 10.96
CA GLY A 136 12.82 -23.13 12.08
C GLY A 136 12.31 -21.69 12.03
N LEU A 137 12.45 -21.00 10.89
CA LEU A 137 12.15 -19.56 10.80
C LEU A 137 10.67 -19.24 10.59
N LEU A 138 9.93 -20.08 9.83
CA LEU A 138 8.54 -19.78 9.51
C LEU A 138 7.64 -19.59 10.76
N PRO A 139 7.73 -20.42 11.80
CA PRO A 139 6.97 -20.18 13.04
C PRO A 139 7.29 -18.84 13.69
N PHE A 140 8.58 -18.42 13.70
CA PHE A 140 8.98 -17.11 14.26
C PHE A 140 8.49 -15.96 13.39
N VAL A 141 8.53 -16.10 12.07
CA VAL A 141 7.98 -15.12 11.13
C VAL A 141 6.47 -14.93 11.38
N ILE A 142 5.72 -16.01 11.60
CA ILE A 142 4.30 -15.93 11.93
C ILE A 142 4.09 -15.33 13.34
N ALA A 143 4.83 -15.80 14.33
CA ALA A 143 4.73 -15.31 15.71
C ALA A 143 5.09 -13.82 15.84
N SER A 144 5.97 -13.30 14.98
CA SER A 144 6.34 -11.88 14.98
C SER A 144 5.13 -10.95 14.84
N GLN A 145 4.06 -11.39 14.18
CA GLN A 145 2.84 -10.60 13.99
C GLN A 145 1.95 -10.51 15.24
N THR A 146 2.19 -11.34 16.24
CA THR A 146 1.42 -11.29 17.50
C THR A 146 1.95 -10.23 18.48
N VAL A 147 3.11 -9.66 18.20
CA VAL A 147 3.73 -8.67 19.09
C VAL A 147 3.01 -7.32 18.98
N PRO A 148 2.57 -6.73 20.11
CA PRO A 148 1.88 -5.43 20.09
C PRO A 148 2.80 -4.31 19.61
N LEU A 149 2.57 -3.81 18.41
CA LEU A 149 3.42 -2.81 17.76
C LEU A 149 3.55 -1.52 18.56
N ILE A 150 2.45 -1.08 19.19
CA ILE A 150 2.43 0.14 20.01
C ILE A 150 3.40 0.02 21.21
N ALA A 151 3.56 -1.17 21.78
CA ALA A 151 4.50 -1.40 22.87
C ALA A 151 5.95 -1.49 22.38
N LEU A 152 6.17 -2.01 21.15
CA LEU A 152 7.51 -2.11 20.57
C LEU A 152 8.10 -0.75 20.18
N ALA A 153 7.29 0.18 19.71
CA ALA A 153 7.78 1.43 19.15
C ALA A 153 8.66 2.25 20.10
N PRO A 154 8.28 2.51 21.36
CA PRO A 154 9.14 3.19 22.33
C PRO A 154 10.44 2.43 22.64
N LEU A 155 10.39 1.09 22.70
CA LEU A 155 11.57 0.25 22.93
C LEU A 155 12.58 0.37 21.79
N ILE A 156 12.10 0.33 20.54
CA ILE A 156 12.96 0.47 19.35
C ILE A 156 13.62 1.85 19.32
N VAL A 157 12.90 2.90 19.70
CA VAL A 157 13.48 4.26 19.81
C VAL A 157 14.50 4.31 20.95
N GLY A 158 14.16 3.77 22.12
CA GLY A 158 15.04 3.79 23.31
C GLY A 158 16.36 3.05 23.08
N ILE A 159 16.30 1.86 22.46
CA ILE A 159 17.49 1.08 22.09
C ILE A 159 18.22 1.75 20.93
N GLY A 160 17.47 2.19 19.92
CA GLY A 160 18.04 2.82 18.73
C GLY A 160 18.86 4.04 19.03
N ASN A 161 18.37 4.92 19.90
CA ASN A 161 19.09 6.15 20.29
C ASN A 161 20.45 5.88 20.99
N GLN A 162 20.72 4.65 21.39
CA GLN A 162 22.03 4.22 21.96
C GLN A 162 22.99 3.68 20.88
N ILE A 163 22.49 3.50 19.64
CA ILE A 163 23.28 2.93 18.54
C ILE A 163 23.97 4.05 17.78
N GLU A 164 25.31 4.10 17.88
CA GLU A 164 26.19 4.93 17.07
C GLU A 164 27.17 4.02 16.34
N ILE A 165 27.08 3.97 15.02
CA ILE A 165 27.97 3.16 14.17
C ILE A 165 28.80 4.10 13.32
N GLY A 166 29.99 4.48 13.80
CA GLY A 166 30.84 5.44 13.13
C GLY A 166 30.15 6.81 12.98
N PRO A 167 30.06 7.37 11.77
CA PRO A 167 29.40 8.65 11.55
C PRO A 167 27.85 8.55 11.54
N ILE A 168 27.31 7.34 11.56
CA ILE A 168 25.85 7.11 11.48
C ILE A 168 25.29 7.01 12.89
N LYS A 169 24.48 8.02 13.26
CA LYS A 169 23.67 7.99 14.49
C LYS A 169 22.28 7.52 14.18
N TRP A 170 21.81 6.53 14.95
CA TRP A 170 20.42 6.11 14.81
C TRP A 170 19.49 7.24 15.26
N THR A 171 18.50 7.53 14.47
CA THR A 171 17.51 8.57 14.76
C THR A 171 16.12 7.95 14.89
N THR A 172 15.20 8.66 15.54
CA THR A 172 13.78 8.24 15.62
C THR A 172 13.17 7.99 14.23
N THR A 173 13.66 8.68 13.19
CA THR A 173 13.27 8.45 11.80
C THR A 173 13.58 7.01 11.35
N TYR A 174 14.78 6.50 11.66
CA TYR A 174 15.14 5.11 11.36
C TYR A 174 14.32 4.11 12.17
N SER A 175 13.95 4.45 13.41
CA SER A 175 13.05 3.62 14.21
C SER A 175 11.67 3.49 13.57
N VAL A 176 11.10 4.58 13.02
CA VAL A 176 9.83 4.54 12.28
C VAL A 176 9.96 3.67 11.04
N MET A 177 11.01 3.84 10.23
CA MET A 177 11.27 3.02 9.05
C MET A 177 11.44 1.53 9.41
N PHE A 178 12.13 1.23 10.52
CA PHE A 178 12.30 -0.14 11.01
C PHE A 178 10.96 -0.78 11.38
N ILE A 179 10.08 -0.05 12.09
CA ILE A 179 8.75 -0.53 12.46
C ILE A 179 7.88 -0.76 11.22
N ALA A 180 7.96 0.15 10.24
CA ALA A 180 7.29 -0.02 8.95
C ALA A 180 7.80 -1.26 8.19
N ALA A 181 9.11 -1.48 8.19
CA ALA A 181 9.74 -2.67 7.61
C ALA A 181 9.33 -3.95 8.34
N TYR A 182 9.24 -3.91 9.67
CA TYR A 182 8.80 -5.02 10.51
C TYR A 182 7.38 -5.49 10.18
N LEU A 183 6.45 -4.59 9.85
CA LEU A 183 5.13 -5.00 9.39
C LEU A 183 5.14 -5.47 7.94
N ALA A 184 5.99 -4.89 7.09
CA ALA A 184 6.01 -5.18 5.66
C ALA A 184 6.69 -6.52 5.32
N PHE A 185 7.70 -6.98 6.09
CA PHE A 185 8.47 -8.17 5.72
C PHE A 185 7.66 -9.47 5.78
N PHE A 186 6.72 -9.57 6.70
CA PHE A 186 5.96 -10.80 6.93
C PHE A 186 5.10 -11.21 5.73
N PRO A 187 4.17 -10.38 5.24
CA PRO A 187 3.33 -10.78 4.11
C PRO A 187 4.15 -11.17 2.89
N LEU A 188 5.27 -10.47 2.70
CA LEU A 188 6.15 -10.75 1.56
C LEU A 188 6.95 -12.04 1.74
N SER A 189 7.51 -12.29 2.94
CA SER A 189 8.27 -13.53 3.17
C SER A 189 7.41 -14.77 2.99
N VAL A 190 6.17 -14.76 3.50
CA VAL A 190 5.23 -15.89 3.35
C VAL A 190 4.72 -15.99 1.91
N GLY A 191 4.34 -14.90 1.28
CA GLY A 191 3.86 -14.89 -0.11
C GLY A 191 4.94 -15.30 -1.10
N ALA A 192 6.16 -14.79 -0.94
CA ALA A 192 7.29 -15.15 -1.79
C ALA A 192 7.71 -16.61 -1.58
N LEU A 193 7.74 -17.12 -0.33
CA LEU A 193 8.01 -18.52 -0.04
C LEU A 193 7.04 -19.45 -0.78
N ARG A 194 5.72 -19.19 -0.63
CA ARG A 194 4.68 -19.95 -1.35
C ARG A 194 4.88 -19.90 -2.86
N GLY A 195 5.20 -18.73 -3.39
CA GLY A 195 5.46 -18.56 -4.82
C GLY A 195 6.71 -19.31 -5.31
N LEU A 196 7.80 -19.29 -4.54
CA LEU A 196 9.01 -20.04 -4.87
C LEU A 196 8.83 -21.58 -4.78
N GLN A 197 7.81 -22.03 -4.04
CA GLN A 197 7.42 -23.43 -3.91
C GLN A 197 6.33 -23.85 -4.91
N ALA A 198 5.73 -22.93 -5.66
CA ALA A 198 4.61 -23.19 -6.57
C ALA A 198 4.93 -24.11 -7.78
N PRO A 199 6.18 -24.18 -8.32
CA PRO A 199 6.46 -25.06 -9.46
C PRO A 199 6.09 -26.51 -9.20
N THR A 200 5.44 -27.14 -10.21
CA THR A 200 5.03 -28.55 -10.13
C THR A 200 6.23 -29.49 -10.04
N PRO A 201 6.06 -30.69 -9.44
CA PRO A 201 7.12 -31.71 -9.40
C PRO A 201 7.68 -32.03 -10.79
N THR A 202 6.80 -32.16 -11.80
CA THR A 202 7.18 -32.42 -13.20
C THR A 202 8.12 -31.34 -13.76
N SER A 203 7.81 -30.04 -13.48
CA SER A 203 8.68 -28.94 -13.91
C SER A 203 10.05 -28.98 -13.23
N LEU A 204 10.11 -29.41 -11.97
CA LEU A 204 11.37 -29.58 -11.24
C LEU A 204 12.18 -30.78 -11.74
N GLU A 205 11.51 -31.88 -12.10
CA GLU A 205 12.14 -33.04 -12.71
C GLU A 205 12.72 -32.72 -14.09
N LEU A 206 11.98 -31.92 -14.89
CA LEU A 206 12.48 -31.44 -16.17
C LEU A 206 13.78 -30.62 -15.99
N MET A 207 13.83 -29.70 -15.00
CA MET A 207 15.07 -28.98 -14.71
C MET A 207 16.23 -29.89 -14.32
N ARG A 208 15.93 -30.99 -13.59
CA ARG A 208 16.94 -31.99 -13.22
C ARG A 208 17.43 -32.77 -14.43
N SER A 209 16.56 -33.17 -15.37
CA SER A 209 16.93 -33.88 -16.60
C SER A 209 17.84 -33.04 -17.51
N TYR A 210 17.71 -31.70 -17.45
CA TYR A 210 18.65 -30.76 -18.08
C TYR A 210 19.93 -30.50 -17.27
N ALA A 211 20.18 -31.24 -16.19
CA ALA A 211 21.31 -31.04 -15.28
C ALA A 211 21.41 -29.58 -14.75
N ALA A 212 20.27 -28.90 -14.60
CA ALA A 212 20.23 -27.52 -14.12
C ALA A 212 20.69 -27.43 -12.66
N THR A 213 21.60 -26.50 -12.39
CA THR A 213 22.04 -26.22 -11.02
C THR A 213 20.90 -25.66 -10.17
N PRO A 214 20.96 -25.74 -8.82
CA PRO A 214 19.96 -25.17 -7.95
C PRO A 214 19.72 -23.67 -8.20
N ASN A 215 20.79 -22.89 -8.46
CA ASN A 215 20.68 -21.47 -8.77
C ASN A 215 19.99 -21.21 -10.12
N GLN A 216 20.24 -22.06 -11.12
CA GLN A 216 19.53 -22.00 -12.40
C GLN A 216 18.04 -22.32 -12.23
N THR A 217 17.72 -23.33 -11.42
CA THR A 217 16.33 -23.69 -11.10
C THR A 217 15.61 -22.53 -10.39
N VAL A 218 16.27 -21.86 -9.44
CA VAL A 218 15.67 -20.68 -8.77
C VAL A 218 15.44 -19.55 -9.77
N ARG A 219 16.44 -19.17 -10.58
CA ARG A 219 16.33 -18.00 -11.46
C ARG A 219 15.43 -18.24 -12.68
N LYS A 220 15.45 -19.47 -13.26
CA LYS A 220 14.74 -19.76 -14.53
C LYS A 220 13.35 -20.36 -14.33
N LEU A 221 13.08 -21.00 -13.19
CA LEU A 221 11.79 -21.63 -12.94
C LEU A 221 11.08 -21.02 -11.71
N ARG A 222 11.69 -21.10 -10.52
CA ARG A 222 11.00 -20.73 -9.27
C ARG A 222 10.68 -19.25 -9.17
N PHE A 223 11.61 -18.36 -9.52
CA PHE A 223 11.41 -16.92 -9.44
C PHE A 223 10.35 -16.43 -10.45
N PRO A 224 10.37 -16.77 -11.74
CA PRO A 224 9.29 -16.42 -12.65
C PRO A 224 7.92 -16.97 -12.25
N SER A 225 7.86 -18.22 -11.76
CA SER A 225 6.62 -18.83 -11.27
C SER A 225 6.10 -18.21 -9.98
N SER A 226 6.96 -17.50 -9.22
CA SER A 226 6.57 -16.87 -7.96
C SER A 226 5.90 -15.48 -8.15
N ILE A 227 6.03 -14.85 -9.32
CA ILE A 227 5.50 -13.49 -9.57
C ILE A 227 4.00 -13.37 -9.24
N PRO A 228 3.10 -14.31 -9.62
CA PRO A 228 1.68 -14.23 -9.27
C PRO A 228 1.39 -14.23 -7.77
N TYR A 229 2.32 -14.77 -6.96
CA TYR A 229 2.22 -14.79 -5.49
C TYR A 229 2.90 -13.59 -4.84
N ILE A 230 4.04 -13.15 -5.39
CA ILE A 230 4.79 -12.00 -4.89
C ILE A 230 4.01 -10.70 -5.07
N VAL A 231 3.33 -10.51 -6.20
CA VAL A 231 2.62 -9.26 -6.48
C VAL A 231 1.49 -8.98 -5.49
N PRO A 232 0.58 -9.92 -5.16
CA PRO A 232 -0.40 -9.70 -4.09
C PRO A 232 0.26 -9.48 -2.72
N ALA A 233 1.34 -10.22 -2.42
CA ALA A 233 2.09 -10.04 -1.18
C ALA A 233 2.72 -8.65 -1.07
N LEU A 234 3.25 -8.08 -2.15
CA LEU A 234 3.75 -6.70 -2.21
C LEU A 234 2.65 -5.67 -1.89
N LYS A 235 1.43 -5.89 -2.38
CA LYS A 235 0.29 -5.00 -2.06
C LYS A 235 -0.02 -4.99 -0.56
N VAL A 236 -0.08 -6.17 0.04
CA VAL A 236 -0.32 -6.30 1.49
C VAL A 236 0.84 -5.71 2.29
N SER A 237 2.09 -5.97 1.88
CA SER A 237 3.29 -5.42 2.53
C SER A 237 3.34 -3.89 2.47
N ALA A 238 2.95 -3.29 1.34
CA ALA A 238 2.90 -1.85 1.19
C ALA A 238 1.84 -1.21 2.10
N ALA A 239 0.65 -1.81 2.18
CA ALA A 239 -0.38 -1.37 3.12
C ALA A 239 0.09 -1.52 4.58
N ALA A 240 0.72 -2.65 4.91
CA ALA A 240 1.28 -2.90 6.24
C ALA A 240 2.37 -1.88 6.61
N SER A 241 3.22 -1.49 5.66
CA SER A 241 4.23 -0.44 5.86
C SER A 241 3.62 0.91 6.21
N VAL A 242 2.54 1.31 5.53
CA VAL A 242 1.81 2.56 5.84
C VAL A 242 1.24 2.51 7.26
N VAL A 243 0.56 1.41 7.62
CA VAL A 243 0.02 1.23 8.98
C VAL A 243 1.14 1.30 10.00
N GLY A 244 2.25 0.59 9.75
CA GLY A 244 3.43 0.60 10.63
C GLY A 244 4.01 1.99 10.82
N THR A 245 4.11 2.78 9.74
CA THR A 245 4.60 4.16 9.80
C THR A 245 3.69 5.04 10.66
N VAL A 246 2.39 5.05 10.39
CA VAL A 246 1.44 5.89 11.13
C VAL A 246 1.41 5.51 12.62
N VAL A 247 1.35 4.22 12.93
CA VAL A 247 1.39 3.73 14.33
C VAL A 247 2.70 4.09 15.02
N ALA A 248 3.83 3.94 14.31
CA ALA A 248 5.14 4.32 14.84
C ALA A 248 5.23 5.83 15.11
N GLU A 249 4.76 6.69 14.21
CA GLU A 249 4.74 8.14 14.38
C GLU A 249 3.89 8.57 15.60
N ILE A 250 2.73 7.92 15.78
CA ILE A 250 1.86 8.12 16.95
C ILE A 250 2.60 7.76 18.25
N SER A 251 3.26 6.60 18.26
CA SER A 251 3.85 6.02 19.47
C SER A 251 5.20 6.62 19.85
N THR A 252 6.01 7.03 18.85
CA THR A 252 7.37 7.55 19.06
C THR A 252 7.43 9.06 19.19
N GLY A 253 6.35 9.75 18.80
CA GLY A 253 6.29 11.21 18.85
C GLY A 253 7.21 11.91 17.84
N VAL A 254 7.66 11.22 16.79
CA VAL A 254 8.48 11.84 15.72
C VAL A 254 7.71 12.98 15.07
N ARG A 255 8.37 14.15 14.95
CA ARG A 255 7.71 15.36 14.42
C ARG A 255 7.56 15.30 12.90
N GLY A 256 6.51 15.92 12.40
CA GLY A 256 6.29 16.22 10.99
C GLY A 256 5.69 15.07 10.17
N GLY A 257 5.26 13.95 10.78
CA GLY A 257 4.50 12.91 10.11
C GLY A 257 3.00 13.02 10.37
N ILE A 258 2.19 12.39 9.51
CA ILE A 258 0.72 12.46 9.59
C ILE A 258 0.17 11.82 10.88
N GLY A 259 0.81 10.74 11.37
CA GLY A 259 0.43 10.10 12.64
C GLY A 259 0.67 11.02 13.82
N ARG A 260 1.75 11.81 13.81
CA ARG A 260 2.01 12.82 14.84
C ARG A 260 1.02 13.96 14.78
N LEU A 261 0.73 14.45 13.58
CA LEU A 261 -0.23 15.54 13.36
C LEU A 261 -1.64 15.15 13.85
N LEU A 262 -2.05 13.89 13.62
CA LEU A 262 -3.31 13.35 14.16
C LEU A 262 -3.39 13.49 15.68
N ILE A 263 -2.34 13.14 16.42
CA ILE A 263 -2.30 13.26 17.89
C ILE A 263 -2.29 14.74 18.32
N GLU A 264 -1.58 15.61 17.63
CA GLU A 264 -1.52 17.04 17.94
C GLU A 264 -2.89 17.70 17.78
N TYR A 265 -3.59 17.41 16.68
CA TYR A 265 -4.95 17.92 16.47
C TYR A 265 -5.97 17.25 17.40
N ALA A 266 -5.81 15.96 17.73
CA ALA A 266 -6.68 15.28 18.69
C ALA A 266 -6.60 15.88 20.10
N ARG A 267 -5.45 16.43 20.50
CA ARG A 267 -5.32 17.16 21.77
C ARG A 267 -6.06 18.49 21.76
N GLN A 268 -6.35 19.04 20.60
CA GLN A 268 -7.06 20.30 20.40
C GLN A 268 -8.53 20.09 19.99
N ILE A 269 -9.05 18.88 20.12
CA ILE A 269 -10.38 18.51 19.64
C ILE A 269 -11.51 19.36 20.24
N THR A 270 -11.34 19.82 21.48
CA THR A 270 -12.30 20.67 22.18
C THR A 270 -12.44 22.06 21.57
N SER A 271 -11.38 22.60 20.99
CA SER A 271 -11.37 23.95 20.41
C SER A 271 -11.49 23.95 18.88
N GLN A 272 -10.97 22.93 18.22
CA GLN A 272 -10.89 22.84 16.76
C GLN A 272 -11.14 21.39 16.26
N PRO A 273 -12.36 20.85 16.46
CA PRO A 273 -12.64 19.44 16.19
C PRO A 273 -12.44 19.07 14.71
N ALA A 274 -12.76 19.98 13.79
CA ALA A 274 -12.66 19.72 12.35
C ALA A 274 -11.24 19.43 11.87
N LYS A 275 -10.19 19.99 12.50
CA LYS A 275 -8.79 19.78 12.09
C LYS A 275 -8.33 18.33 12.21
N VAL A 276 -8.83 17.59 13.20
CA VAL A 276 -8.53 16.15 13.34
C VAL A 276 -8.97 15.38 12.10
N TYR A 277 -10.15 15.69 11.58
CA TYR A 277 -10.69 15.04 10.39
C TYR A 277 -9.90 15.37 9.12
N VAL A 278 -9.38 16.60 9.01
CA VAL A 278 -8.47 16.96 7.91
C VAL A 278 -7.19 16.10 7.95
N ALA A 279 -6.63 15.87 9.13
CA ALA A 279 -5.49 14.96 9.27
C ALA A 279 -5.86 13.50 8.97
N VAL A 280 -7.08 13.05 9.32
CA VAL A 280 -7.59 11.72 8.91
C VAL A 280 -7.68 11.63 7.39
N PHE A 281 -8.14 12.67 6.69
CA PHE A 281 -8.15 12.69 5.23
C PHE A 281 -6.73 12.59 4.65
N GLY A 282 -5.74 13.22 5.28
CA GLY A 282 -4.32 13.06 4.92
C GLY A 282 -3.85 11.62 5.06
N ALA A 283 -4.21 10.94 6.14
CA ALA A 283 -3.86 9.53 6.35
C ALA A 283 -4.56 8.60 5.33
N ILE A 284 -5.81 8.88 4.99
CA ILE A 284 -6.54 8.17 3.93
C ILE A 284 -5.85 8.40 2.58
N ALA A 285 -5.50 9.64 2.26
CA ALA A 285 -4.79 9.98 1.03
C ALA A 285 -3.44 9.26 0.93
N LEU A 286 -2.68 9.15 2.03
CA LEU A 286 -1.45 8.36 2.11
C LEU A 286 -1.71 6.90 1.70
N GLY A 287 -2.71 6.26 2.28
CA GLY A 287 -3.08 4.88 1.95
C GLY A 287 -3.48 4.71 0.48
N LEU A 288 -4.29 5.64 -0.06
CA LEU A 288 -4.72 5.63 -1.45
C LEU A 288 -3.54 5.82 -2.43
N VAL A 289 -2.62 6.73 -2.15
CA VAL A 289 -1.42 6.96 -2.97
C VAL A 289 -0.57 5.69 -3.03
N VAL A 290 -0.32 5.06 -1.89
CA VAL A 290 0.46 3.81 -1.84
C VAL A 290 -0.26 2.68 -2.56
N ALA A 291 -1.57 2.53 -2.37
CA ALA A 291 -2.37 1.54 -3.10
C ALA A 291 -2.34 1.76 -4.62
N ALA A 292 -2.40 3.01 -5.07
CA ALA A 292 -2.28 3.37 -6.49
C ALA A 292 -0.90 3.05 -7.05
N LEU A 293 0.19 3.39 -6.33
CA LEU A 293 1.57 3.10 -6.74
C LEU A 293 1.81 1.59 -6.89
N VAL A 294 1.36 0.79 -5.91
CA VAL A 294 1.54 -0.66 -5.96
C VAL A 294 0.65 -1.30 -7.02
N THR A 295 -0.55 -0.77 -7.25
CA THR A 295 -1.41 -1.23 -8.36
C THR A 295 -0.79 -0.92 -9.72
N ALA A 296 -0.17 0.25 -9.88
CA ALA A 296 0.57 0.59 -11.10
C ALA A 296 1.76 -0.36 -11.33
N LEU A 297 2.49 -0.68 -10.25
CA LEU A 297 3.59 -1.66 -10.28
C LEU A 297 3.08 -3.06 -10.67
N ASP A 298 1.94 -3.50 -10.13
CA ASP A 298 1.29 -4.75 -10.48
C ASP A 298 0.99 -4.82 -11.98
N VAL A 299 0.31 -3.80 -12.51
CA VAL A 299 -0.01 -3.72 -13.95
C VAL A 299 1.27 -3.79 -14.79
N TYR A 300 2.34 -3.14 -14.35
CA TYR A 300 3.62 -3.17 -15.05
C TYR A 300 4.27 -4.55 -15.02
N LEU A 301 4.32 -5.21 -13.86
CA LEU A 301 4.95 -6.53 -13.68
C LEU A 301 4.16 -7.65 -14.35
N THR A 302 2.83 -7.57 -14.35
CA THR A 302 1.96 -8.64 -14.85
C THR A 302 1.58 -8.49 -16.33
N ARG A 303 1.92 -7.37 -16.97
CA ARG A 303 1.53 -7.08 -18.38
C ARG A 303 2.00 -8.15 -19.37
N ASN A 304 3.11 -8.82 -19.11
CA ASN A 304 3.73 -9.82 -19.99
C ASN A 304 3.45 -11.27 -19.55
N LEU A 305 2.70 -11.47 -18.46
CA LEU A 305 2.35 -12.81 -17.99
C LEU A 305 1.14 -13.33 -18.77
N PRO A 306 1.13 -14.62 -19.17
CA PRO A 306 -0.06 -15.24 -19.74
C PRO A 306 -1.19 -15.13 -18.73
N LYS A 307 -2.33 -14.58 -19.15
CA LYS A 307 -3.53 -14.57 -18.30
C LYS A 307 -4.04 -16.01 -18.22
N GLU A 308 -3.91 -16.62 -17.04
CA GLU A 308 -4.68 -17.84 -16.77
C GLU A 308 -6.16 -17.51 -16.96
N LYS A 309 -6.79 -18.23 -17.91
CA LYS A 309 -8.25 -18.22 -18.01
C LYS A 309 -8.76 -18.86 -16.74
N SER A 310 -9.38 -18.08 -15.86
CA SER A 310 -10.20 -18.61 -14.79
C SER A 310 -11.24 -19.53 -15.40
N ALA A 311 -11.08 -20.83 -15.12
CA ALA A 311 -12.07 -21.83 -15.44
C ALA A 311 -13.31 -21.63 -14.58
#